data_b40779261c774aabbfd23bfb7982414d
#
_entry.id   b40779261c774aabbfd23bfb7982414d
#
_cell.length_a   1.000
_cell.length_b   1.000
_cell.length_c   1.000
_cell.angle_alpha   90.00
_cell.angle_beta   90.00
_cell.angle_gamma   90.00
#
_symmetry.space_group_name_H-M   'P 1'
#
loop_
_entity.id
_entity.type
_entity.pdbx_description
1 polymer ?
#
loop_
_entity_poly.entity_id
_entity_poly.type
_entity_poly.pdbx_seq_one_letter_code
_entity_poly.pdbx_strand_id
1 'polypeptide(L)'
;LRADVLQAYGLAVYTCDLAEVLRQSQDSGILYNATLIRRMITHNEATQLPKIHFEGFADISIVPGDELIESLASSYSEVGMDETMVITRSNRRANVFNQGIRNMVLGREEELTAGDMLMVVKNKYMTPPDGLSRETATEHSMPATASLAFIANGDRAVVRRVRNVRELHGFRFADVTLEFPDYDTQGEKMTVILDTLTTEAPALTHEQNEQLFRNVLEDYADIPLKADRMKKVREDTYYNALQVKFGYAVTCHKAQGGQWAHVYLDQGYMTDEM
;
A
#
# COMPACT_ATOMS: atom_id res chain seq x y z
N LEU A 1 24.54 -0.48 2.36
CA LEU A 1 25.84 -1.11 2.04
C LEU A 1 26.94 -0.09 2.31
N ARG A 2 27.96 -0.48 3.07
CA ARG A 2 29.09 0.40 3.39
C ARG A 2 30.07 0.46 2.21
N ALA A 3 30.56 1.67 1.88
CA ALA A 3 31.44 1.89 0.75
C ALA A 3 32.76 1.10 0.87
N ASP A 4 33.31 1.03 2.09
CA ASP A 4 34.55 0.28 2.38
C ASP A 4 34.40 -1.24 2.12
N VAL A 5 33.25 -1.80 2.42
CA VAL A 5 32.95 -3.23 2.15
C VAL A 5 32.88 -3.49 0.65
N LEU A 6 32.19 -2.61 -0.10
CA LEU A 6 32.07 -2.75 -1.56
C LEU A 6 33.43 -2.61 -2.25
N GLN A 7 34.28 -1.67 -1.79
CA GLN A 7 35.64 -1.50 -2.29
C GLN A 7 36.52 -2.72 -2.03
N ALA A 8 36.36 -3.37 -0.88
CA ALA A 8 37.07 -4.61 -0.58
C ALA A 8 36.73 -5.77 -1.54
N TYR A 9 35.54 -5.72 -2.18
CA TYR A 9 35.14 -6.65 -3.25
C TYR A 9 35.58 -6.18 -4.65
N GLY A 10 36.44 -5.16 -4.74
CA GLY A 10 36.96 -4.65 -6.02
C GLY A 10 35.98 -3.78 -6.80
N LEU A 11 34.88 -3.33 -6.19
CA LEU A 11 33.89 -2.46 -6.83
C LEU A 11 34.32 -1.00 -6.71
N ALA A 12 34.20 -0.23 -7.81
CA ALA A 12 34.34 1.22 -7.78
C ALA A 12 33.08 1.82 -7.13
N VAL A 13 33.26 2.56 -6.03
CA VAL A 13 32.18 3.20 -5.30
C VAL A 13 32.29 4.70 -5.42
N TYR A 14 31.26 5.32 -5.96
CA TYR A 14 31.13 6.77 -6.07
C TYR A 14 30.02 7.24 -5.16
N THR A 15 30.25 8.26 -4.36
CA THR A 15 29.25 8.90 -3.50
C THR A 15 28.73 10.14 -4.20
N CYS A 16 27.42 10.26 -4.34
CA CYS A 16 26.75 11.46 -4.81
C CYS A 16 25.79 11.95 -3.72
N ASP A 17 25.95 13.18 -3.30
CA ASP A 17 25.05 13.82 -2.34
C ASP A 17 24.04 14.70 -3.08
N LEU A 18 22.76 14.33 -2.99
CA LEU A 18 21.66 15.09 -3.60
C LEU A 18 21.18 16.14 -2.59
N ALA A 19 21.74 17.34 -2.69
CA ALA A 19 21.48 18.43 -1.73
C ALA A 19 20.34 19.37 -2.16
N GLU A 20 19.97 19.39 -3.44
CA GLU A 20 18.98 20.31 -3.99
C GLU A 20 17.60 19.63 -4.16
N VAL A 21 16.55 20.32 -3.74
CA VAL A 21 15.16 19.86 -3.91
C VAL A 21 14.57 20.53 -5.15
N LEU A 22 14.28 19.73 -6.19
CA LEU A 22 13.74 20.21 -7.47
C LEU A 22 12.22 20.12 -7.60
N ARG A 23 11.56 19.36 -6.71
CA ARG A 23 10.12 19.05 -6.81
C ARG A 23 9.20 20.15 -6.27
N GLN A 24 9.72 20.99 -5.39
CA GLN A 24 8.96 22.04 -4.72
C GLN A 24 9.59 23.40 -4.99
N SER A 25 8.76 24.44 -5.17
CA SER A 25 9.26 25.81 -5.28
C SER A 25 9.88 26.27 -3.97
N GLN A 26 10.75 27.28 -4.02
CA GLN A 26 11.35 27.84 -2.79
C GLN A 26 10.33 28.53 -1.88
N ASP A 27 9.20 28.95 -2.43
CA ASP A 27 8.09 29.56 -1.68
C ASP A 27 7.08 28.55 -1.12
N SER A 28 7.39 27.24 -1.26
CA SER A 28 6.51 26.16 -0.80
C SER A 28 6.55 26.00 0.72
N GLY A 29 5.39 26.02 1.35
CA GLY A 29 5.21 25.71 2.78
C GLY A 29 5.55 24.24 3.08
N ILE A 30 5.31 23.32 2.12
CA ILE A 30 5.69 21.91 2.24
C ILE A 30 7.22 21.80 2.33
N LEU A 31 7.96 22.45 1.43
CA LEU A 31 9.45 22.44 1.45
C LEU A 31 10.00 23.11 2.71
N TYR A 32 9.41 24.23 3.11
CA TYR A 32 9.80 24.95 4.33
C TYR A 32 9.71 24.04 5.56
N ASN A 33 8.54 23.44 5.80
CA ASN A 33 8.30 22.57 6.94
C ASN A 33 9.15 21.30 6.90
N ALA A 34 9.28 20.65 5.74
CA ALA A 34 10.15 19.48 5.58
C ALA A 34 11.61 19.81 5.89
N THR A 35 12.09 20.99 5.48
CA THR A 35 13.46 21.46 5.76
C THR A 35 13.66 21.77 7.25
N LEU A 36 12.66 22.36 7.90
CA LEU A 36 12.67 22.61 9.35
C LEU A 36 12.80 21.29 10.11
N ILE A 37 11.93 20.32 9.83
CA ILE A 37 11.95 19.00 10.48
C ILE A 37 13.29 18.30 10.25
N ARG A 38 13.82 18.33 9.02
CA ARG A 38 15.12 17.74 8.68
C ARG A 38 16.25 18.37 9.49
N ARG A 39 16.24 19.70 9.68
CA ARG A 39 17.24 20.39 10.50
C ARG A 39 17.13 19.96 11.98
N MET A 40 15.94 19.86 12.53
CA MET A 40 15.73 19.37 13.90
C MET A 40 16.31 17.96 14.08
N ILE A 41 16.06 17.05 13.14
CA ILE A 41 16.60 15.69 13.17
C ILE A 41 18.14 15.71 13.08
N THR A 42 18.71 16.53 12.19
CA THR A 42 20.16 16.60 11.97
C THR A 42 20.90 17.17 13.19
N HIS A 43 20.31 18.15 13.90
CA HIS A 43 20.90 18.75 15.11
C HIS A 43 20.53 18.02 16.40
N ASN A 44 19.86 16.86 16.29
CA ASN A 44 19.43 16.04 17.43
C ASN A 44 18.53 16.79 18.44
N GLU A 45 17.70 17.69 17.94
CA GLU A 45 16.70 18.45 18.73
C GLU A 45 15.43 17.61 18.97
N ALA A 46 15.58 16.31 19.20
CA ALA A 46 14.50 15.34 19.29
C ALA A 46 13.57 15.54 20.52
N THR A 47 13.89 16.48 21.39
CA THR A 47 13.09 16.79 22.59
C THR A 47 11.95 17.77 22.34
N GLN A 48 11.87 18.36 21.14
CA GLN A 48 10.81 19.29 20.78
C GLN A 48 9.97 18.72 19.63
N LEU A 49 8.64 18.79 19.78
CA LEU A 49 7.74 18.46 18.67
C LEU A 49 7.84 19.55 17.59
N PRO A 50 7.96 19.14 16.29
CA PRO A 50 7.98 20.09 15.20
C PRO A 50 6.65 20.83 15.12
N LYS A 51 6.71 22.16 15.07
CA LYS A 51 5.52 23.01 14.81
C LYS A 51 5.44 23.25 13.32
N ILE A 52 4.33 22.85 12.72
CA ILE A 52 4.07 23.10 11.30
C ILE A 52 3.66 24.57 11.12
N HIS A 53 4.33 25.25 10.22
CA HIS A 53 4.02 26.62 9.80
C HIS A 53 3.18 26.58 8.55
N PHE A 54 1.99 27.16 8.60
CA PHE A 54 1.02 27.20 7.49
C PHE A 54 0.66 28.61 7.06
N GLU A 55 0.91 29.63 7.90
CA GLU A 55 0.63 31.02 7.58
C GLU A 55 1.59 31.55 6.49
N GLY A 56 1.03 32.22 5.49
CA GLY A 56 1.79 32.83 4.41
C GLY A 56 2.17 31.91 3.25
N PHE A 57 1.75 30.66 3.26
CA PHE A 57 1.95 29.71 2.17
C PHE A 57 0.65 29.39 1.45
N ALA A 58 0.69 29.32 0.13
CA ALA A 58 -0.48 29.02 -0.70
C ALA A 58 -0.75 27.50 -0.85
N ASP A 59 0.26 26.68 -0.62
CA ASP A 59 0.26 25.24 -0.83
C ASP A 59 -0.01 24.42 0.45
N ILE A 60 -0.26 25.09 1.57
CA ILE A 60 -0.51 24.45 2.86
C ILE A 60 -1.63 25.18 3.60
N SER A 61 -2.59 24.44 4.14
CA SER A 61 -3.69 25.00 4.92
C SER A 61 -4.13 24.05 6.03
N ILE A 62 -4.83 24.59 7.02
CA ILE A 62 -5.50 23.80 8.05
C ILE A 62 -6.92 23.52 7.57
N VAL A 63 -7.32 22.25 7.65
CA VAL A 63 -8.69 21.81 7.42
C VAL A 63 -9.33 21.51 8.78
N PRO A 64 -10.35 22.27 9.22
CA PRO A 64 -11.11 21.96 10.43
C PRO A 64 -11.76 20.58 10.33
N GLY A 65 -11.92 19.88 11.46
CA GLY A 65 -12.45 18.51 11.47
C GLY A 65 -13.89 18.38 10.97
N ASP A 66 -14.70 19.41 11.18
CA ASP A 66 -16.08 19.53 10.71
C ASP A 66 -16.19 19.80 9.17
N GLU A 67 -15.15 20.38 8.58
CA GLU A 67 -15.06 20.64 7.13
C GLU A 67 -14.35 19.51 6.37
N LEU A 68 -13.78 18.53 7.04
CA LEU A 68 -12.92 17.51 6.43
C LEU A 68 -13.64 16.68 5.36
N ILE A 69 -14.89 16.29 5.60
CA ILE A 69 -15.70 15.49 4.65
C ILE A 69 -15.94 16.28 3.35
N GLU A 70 -16.32 17.54 3.47
CA GLU A 70 -16.57 18.42 2.33
C GLU A 70 -15.27 18.72 1.57
N SER A 71 -14.17 18.97 2.29
CA SER A 71 -12.86 19.19 1.72
C SER A 71 -12.35 17.99 0.93
N LEU A 72 -12.51 16.76 1.47
CA LEU A 72 -12.16 15.51 0.78
C LEU A 72 -13.05 15.30 -0.47
N ALA A 73 -14.35 15.54 -0.37
CA ALA A 73 -15.26 15.43 -1.51
C ALA A 73 -14.87 16.42 -2.62
N SER A 74 -14.50 17.65 -2.25
CA SER A 74 -14.02 18.66 -3.19
C SER A 74 -12.73 18.23 -3.88
N SER A 75 -11.74 17.73 -3.11
CA SER A 75 -10.48 17.21 -3.67
C SER A 75 -10.72 16.06 -4.64
N TYR A 76 -11.61 15.11 -4.30
CA TYR A 76 -11.94 14.00 -5.19
C TYR A 76 -12.63 14.46 -6.48
N SER A 77 -13.41 15.54 -6.41
CA SER A 77 -14.03 16.14 -7.59
C SER A 77 -13.04 16.91 -8.46
N GLU A 78 -12.05 17.56 -7.86
CA GLU A 78 -11.07 18.42 -8.53
C GLU A 78 -9.94 17.64 -9.18
N VAL A 79 -9.29 16.77 -8.43
CA VAL A 79 -8.08 16.04 -8.88
C VAL A 79 -8.26 14.54 -8.98
N GLY A 80 -9.36 13.99 -8.44
CA GLY A 80 -9.62 12.55 -8.43
C GLY A 80 -9.14 11.84 -7.15
N MET A 81 -9.62 10.60 -6.97
CA MET A 81 -9.29 9.77 -5.80
C MET A 81 -7.86 9.26 -5.83
N ASP A 82 -7.29 9.07 -7.00
CA ASP A 82 -5.92 8.59 -7.21
C ASP A 82 -4.87 9.68 -6.92
N GLU A 83 -5.26 10.95 -7.08
CA GLU A 83 -4.42 12.12 -6.80
C GLU A 83 -4.70 12.77 -5.43
N THR A 84 -5.54 12.14 -4.60
CA THR A 84 -5.84 12.60 -3.24
C THR A 84 -5.48 11.52 -2.22
N MET A 85 -4.70 11.85 -1.20
CA MET A 85 -4.25 10.90 -0.19
C MET A 85 -4.37 11.45 1.23
N VAL A 86 -4.88 10.61 2.14
CA VAL A 86 -4.83 10.88 3.58
C VAL A 86 -3.64 10.12 4.19
N ILE A 87 -2.74 10.83 4.86
CA ILE A 87 -1.56 10.25 5.49
C ILE A 87 -1.72 10.28 7.01
N THR A 88 -1.54 9.12 7.64
CA THR A 88 -1.71 8.94 9.08
C THR A 88 -0.48 8.30 9.73
N ARG A 89 -0.39 8.37 11.04
CA ARG A 89 0.73 7.76 11.80
C ARG A 89 0.54 6.27 12.11
N SER A 90 -0.68 5.72 11.98
CA SER A 90 -0.95 4.34 12.37
C SER A 90 -2.00 3.65 11.48
N ASN A 91 -1.95 2.33 11.37
CA ASN A 91 -2.95 1.55 10.63
C ASN A 91 -4.36 1.71 11.21
N ARG A 92 -4.48 1.82 12.55
CA ARG A 92 -5.77 2.08 13.22
C ARG A 92 -6.38 3.40 12.72
N ARG A 93 -5.59 4.47 12.67
CA ARG A 93 -6.06 5.77 12.15
C ARG A 93 -6.40 5.68 10.66
N ALA A 94 -5.53 5.04 9.87
CA ALA A 94 -5.80 4.82 8.45
C ALA A 94 -7.12 4.06 8.23
N ASN A 95 -7.42 3.02 9.02
CA ASN A 95 -8.68 2.28 8.94
C ASN A 95 -9.89 3.18 9.25
N VAL A 96 -9.81 4.03 10.28
CA VAL A 96 -10.88 4.99 10.62
C VAL A 96 -11.14 5.93 9.45
N PHE A 97 -10.10 6.54 8.87
CA PHE A 97 -10.23 7.40 7.69
C PHE A 97 -10.78 6.65 6.48
N ASN A 98 -10.27 5.46 6.19
CA ASN A 98 -10.73 4.64 5.08
C ASN A 98 -12.23 4.34 5.17
N GLN A 99 -12.71 3.95 6.37
CA GLN A 99 -14.14 3.71 6.59
C GLN A 99 -14.96 5.00 6.51
N GLY A 100 -14.48 6.08 7.12
CA GLY A 100 -15.14 7.39 7.06
C GLY A 100 -15.26 7.90 5.62
N ILE A 101 -14.21 7.82 4.83
CA ILE A 101 -14.21 8.21 3.42
C ILE A 101 -15.21 7.36 2.62
N ARG A 102 -15.17 6.03 2.79
CA ARG A 102 -16.09 5.14 2.08
C ARG A 102 -17.55 5.46 2.40
N ASN A 103 -17.87 5.61 3.68
CA ASN A 103 -19.25 5.80 4.11
C ASN A 103 -19.75 7.23 3.87
N MET A 104 -18.98 8.25 4.25
CA MET A 104 -19.43 9.64 4.29
C MET A 104 -19.16 10.39 3.00
N VAL A 105 -18.04 10.12 2.31
CA VAL A 105 -17.67 10.82 1.07
C VAL A 105 -18.16 10.06 -0.15
N LEU A 106 -18.00 8.72 -0.17
CA LEU A 106 -18.28 7.89 -1.34
C LEU A 106 -19.63 7.16 -1.26
N GLY A 107 -20.34 7.20 -0.12
CA GLY A 107 -21.63 6.55 0.06
C GLY A 107 -21.57 5.02 -0.08
N ARG A 108 -20.47 4.38 0.31
CA ARG A 108 -20.24 2.94 0.17
C ARG A 108 -20.38 2.24 1.51
N GLU A 109 -21.42 1.45 1.66
CA GLU A 109 -21.74 0.73 2.90
C GLU A 109 -21.30 -0.73 2.87
N GLU A 110 -21.23 -1.37 1.69
CA GLU A 110 -20.81 -2.75 1.53
C GLU A 110 -19.35 -2.95 1.95
N GLU A 111 -18.99 -4.16 2.33
CA GLU A 111 -17.63 -4.50 2.80
C GLU A 111 -16.55 -4.22 1.75
N LEU A 112 -16.84 -4.55 0.49
CA LEU A 112 -15.99 -4.24 -0.67
C LEU A 112 -16.89 -4.04 -1.89
N THR A 113 -16.69 -2.96 -2.62
CA THR A 113 -17.55 -2.63 -3.77
C THR A 113 -16.72 -2.21 -4.99
N ALA A 114 -17.36 -2.26 -6.17
CA ALA A 114 -16.73 -1.77 -7.39
C ALA A 114 -16.39 -0.27 -7.26
N GLY A 115 -15.23 0.11 -7.76
CA GLY A 115 -14.69 1.46 -7.63
C GLY A 115 -13.87 1.67 -6.35
N ASP A 116 -13.85 0.73 -5.40
CA ASP A 116 -12.97 0.86 -4.22
C ASP A 116 -11.50 0.88 -4.64
N MET A 117 -10.76 1.76 -3.99
CA MET A 117 -9.30 1.82 -4.11
C MET A 117 -8.68 0.94 -3.02
N LEU A 118 -7.85 0.01 -3.43
CA LEU A 118 -7.10 -0.88 -2.57
C LEU A 118 -5.60 -0.60 -2.66
N MET A 119 -4.90 -0.97 -1.61
CA MET A 119 -3.44 -1.04 -1.57
C MET A 119 -3.02 -2.45 -1.18
N VAL A 120 -2.12 -3.03 -1.94
CA VAL A 120 -1.53 -4.34 -1.65
C VAL A 120 -0.61 -4.22 -0.44
N VAL A 121 -0.73 -5.16 0.50
CA VAL A 121 0.04 -5.10 1.76
C VAL A 121 1.05 -6.24 1.90
N LYS A 122 1.11 -7.14 0.91
CA LYS A 122 2.09 -8.23 0.86
C LYS A 122 2.45 -8.50 -0.60
N ASN A 123 3.74 -8.66 -0.88
CA ASN A 123 4.22 -9.03 -2.21
C ASN A 123 3.55 -10.32 -2.70
N LYS A 124 3.12 -10.34 -3.95
CA LYS A 124 2.59 -11.53 -4.62
C LYS A 124 3.39 -11.81 -5.89
N TYR A 125 3.93 -13.02 -5.95
CA TYR A 125 4.58 -13.54 -7.15
C TYR A 125 3.58 -14.39 -7.90
N MET A 126 3.34 -14.06 -9.17
CA MET A 126 2.47 -14.85 -10.03
C MET A 126 3.27 -16.03 -10.55
N THR A 127 2.68 -17.22 -10.48
CA THR A 127 3.28 -18.41 -11.12
C THR A 127 3.08 -18.31 -12.61
N PRO A 128 4.13 -18.41 -13.45
CA PRO A 128 3.94 -18.49 -14.90
C PRO A 128 3.01 -19.65 -15.27
N PRO A 129 2.18 -19.52 -16.30
CA PRO A 129 1.45 -20.67 -16.82
C PRO A 129 2.42 -21.80 -17.17
N ASP A 130 2.01 -23.04 -16.89
CA ASP A 130 2.83 -24.26 -17.04
C ASP A 130 3.64 -24.26 -18.35
N GLY A 131 4.97 -24.34 -18.22
CA GLY A 131 5.90 -24.54 -19.33
C GLY A 131 6.96 -23.46 -19.57
N LEU A 132 6.87 -22.28 -18.94
CA LEU A 132 7.91 -21.27 -19.03
C LEU A 132 8.71 -21.20 -17.72
N SER A 133 9.87 -21.86 -17.70
CA SER A 133 10.85 -21.66 -16.63
C SER A 133 11.39 -20.22 -16.68
N ARG A 134 11.57 -19.61 -15.50
CA ARG A 134 12.11 -18.25 -15.33
C ARG A 134 13.46 -18.00 -16.02
N GLU A 135 14.16 -19.06 -16.44
CA GLU A 135 15.50 -19.00 -17.04
C GLU A 135 15.48 -18.71 -18.57
N THR A 136 14.32 -18.77 -19.23
CA THR A 136 14.21 -18.60 -20.69
C THR A 136 13.50 -17.31 -21.14
N ALA A 137 13.05 -16.48 -20.22
CA ALA A 137 12.44 -15.19 -20.56
C ALA A 137 13.53 -14.14 -20.85
N THR A 138 13.99 -14.05 -22.08
CA THR A 138 14.74 -12.89 -22.56
C THR A 138 13.79 -11.72 -22.73
N GLU A 139 14.26 -10.50 -22.38
CA GLU A 139 13.48 -9.24 -22.39
C GLU A 139 12.75 -8.89 -23.70
N HIS A 140 12.90 -9.68 -24.74
CA HIS A 140 12.34 -9.41 -26.07
C HIS A 140 11.20 -10.35 -26.51
N SER A 141 10.71 -11.26 -25.66
CA SER A 141 9.70 -12.26 -26.04
C SER A 141 8.43 -12.25 -25.19
N MET A 142 8.09 -11.15 -24.52
CA MET A 142 6.82 -11.07 -23.80
C MET A 142 5.69 -10.69 -24.76
N PRO A 143 4.63 -11.54 -24.90
CA PRO A 143 3.47 -11.15 -25.69
C PRO A 143 2.78 -9.94 -25.03
N ALA A 144 2.15 -9.09 -25.84
CA ALA A 144 1.45 -7.86 -25.43
C ALA A 144 0.23 -8.09 -24.48
N THR A 145 0.05 -9.31 -23.98
CA THR A 145 -0.93 -9.72 -22.96
C THR A 145 -0.22 -10.31 -21.74
N ALA A 146 0.95 -9.80 -21.37
CA ALA A 146 1.69 -10.28 -20.22
C ALA A 146 0.88 -9.99 -18.94
N SER A 147 0.29 -11.04 -18.36
CA SER A 147 -0.23 -10.98 -17.01
C SER A 147 0.89 -10.52 -16.05
N LEU A 148 0.52 -9.77 -15.03
CA LEU A 148 1.48 -9.30 -14.00
C LEU A 148 2.32 -10.46 -13.46
N ALA A 149 3.62 -10.42 -13.64
CA ALA A 149 4.53 -11.42 -13.09
C ALA A 149 4.72 -11.25 -11.57
N PHE A 150 4.51 -10.05 -11.08
CA PHE A 150 4.74 -9.65 -9.70
C PHE A 150 3.87 -8.45 -9.32
N ILE A 151 3.32 -8.46 -8.13
CA ILE A 151 2.60 -7.34 -7.52
C ILE A 151 3.32 -6.99 -6.22
N ALA A 152 3.73 -5.74 -6.11
CA ALA A 152 4.51 -5.26 -4.97
C ALA A 152 3.62 -4.86 -3.78
N ASN A 153 4.17 -4.96 -2.59
CA ASN A 153 3.62 -4.33 -1.41
C ASN A 153 3.66 -2.79 -1.57
N GLY A 154 2.51 -2.14 -1.54
CA GLY A 154 2.35 -0.72 -1.80
C GLY A 154 1.65 -0.40 -3.13
N ASP A 155 1.56 -1.38 -4.04
CA ASP A 155 0.84 -1.18 -5.30
C ASP A 155 -0.64 -0.86 -5.05
N ARG A 156 -1.16 0.07 -5.84
CA ARG A 156 -2.57 0.46 -5.80
C ARG A 156 -3.38 -0.28 -6.85
N ALA A 157 -4.59 -0.63 -6.50
CA ALA A 157 -5.52 -1.28 -7.40
C ALA A 157 -6.94 -0.71 -7.24
N VAL A 158 -7.66 -0.63 -8.34
CA VAL A 158 -9.08 -0.26 -8.36
C VAL A 158 -9.92 -1.51 -8.54
N VAL A 159 -10.90 -1.71 -7.67
CA VAL A 159 -11.84 -2.82 -7.77
C VAL A 159 -12.81 -2.55 -8.93
N ARG A 160 -12.79 -3.40 -9.95
CA ARG A 160 -13.75 -3.32 -11.07
C ARG A 160 -14.97 -4.20 -10.83
N ARG A 161 -14.79 -5.30 -10.11
CA ARG A 161 -15.88 -6.25 -9.81
C ARG A 161 -15.58 -7.04 -8.56
N VAL A 162 -16.63 -7.35 -7.79
CA VAL A 162 -16.59 -8.26 -6.63
C VAL A 162 -17.57 -9.41 -6.89
N ARG A 163 -17.17 -10.64 -6.59
CA ARG A 163 -18.00 -11.85 -6.72
C ARG A 163 -17.63 -12.86 -5.63
N ASN A 164 -18.54 -13.83 -5.44
CA ASN A 164 -18.27 -15.05 -4.67
C ASN A 164 -17.62 -14.78 -3.30
N VAL A 165 -18.23 -13.88 -2.52
CA VAL A 165 -17.82 -13.71 -1.12
C VAL A 165 -18.11 -15.01 -0.38
N ARG A 166 -17.09 -15.55 0.30
CA ARG A 166 -17.19 -16.85 0.98
C ARG A 166 -16.26 -16.91 2.18
N GLU A 167 -16.61 -17.76 3.12
CA GLU A 167 -15.79 -18.07 4.28
C GLU A 167 -15.21 -19.49 4.12
N LEU A 168 -13.89 -19.60 4.17
CA LEU A 168 -13.13 -20.84 4.06
C LEU A 168 -11.86 -20.73 4.92
N HIS A 169 -11.40 -21.84 5.46
CA HIS A 169 -10.15 -21.92 6.25
C HIS A 169 -10.10 -20.93 7.43
N GLY A 170 -11.29 -20.48 7.93
CA GLY A 170 -11.40 -19.50 8.99
C GLY A 170 -11.14 -18.06 8.57
N PHE A 171 -11.16 -17.78 7.27
CA PHE A 171 -11.02 -16.44 6.67
C PHE A 171 -12.10 -16.19 5.63
N ARG A 172 -12.36 -14.91 5.37
CA ARG A 172 -13.30 -14.48 4.33
C ARG A 172 -12.54 -14.08 3.07
N PHE A 173 -13.02 -14.57 1.94
CA PHE A 173 -12.44 -14.34 0.63
C PHE A 173 -13.46 -13.76 -0.33
N ALA A 174 -13.00 -13.02 -1.32
CA ALA A 174 -13.80 -12.61 -2.46
C ALA A 174 -13.00 -12.78 -3.75
N ASP A 175 -13.69 -13.15 -4.82
CA ASP A 175 -13.12 -13.10 -6.17
C ASP A 175 -13.35 -11.69 -6.71
N VAL A 176 -12.26 -11.03 -7.09
CA VAL A 176 -12.28 -9.65 -7.56
C VAL A 176 -11.64 -9.53 -8.94
N THR A 177 -12.08 -8.54 -9.70
CA THR A 177 -11.35 -8.04 -10.85
C THR A 177 -10.70 -6.74 -10.44
N LEU A 178 -9.37 -6.68 -10.45
CA LEU A 178 -8.57 -5.53 -10.08
C LEU A 178 -7.90 -4.92 -11.31
N GLU A 179 -7.87 -3.62 -11.36
CA GLU A 179 -7.08 -2.85 -12.31
C GLU A 179 -5.95 -2.17 -11.56
N PHE A 180 -4.74 -2.33 -12.05
CA PHE A 180 -3.54 -1.72 -11.47
C PHE A 180 -3.10 -0.57 -12.40
N PRO A 181 -3.37 0.69 -12.04
CA PRO A 181 -3.07 1.83 -12.92
C PRO A 181 -1.60 1.93 -13.33
N ASP A 182 -0.70 1.55 -12.42
CA ASP A 182 0.75 1.63 -12.64
C ASP A 182 1.28 0.56 -13.63
N TYR A 183 0.46 -0.44 -14.00
CA TYR A 183 0.86 -1.57 -14.86
C TYR A 183 0.10 -1.67 -16.18
N ASP A 184 -0.76 -0.71 -16.50
CA ASP A 184 -1.59 -0.72 -17.72
C ASP A 184 -2.36 -2.05 -17.93
N THR A 185 -2.95 -2.57 -16.84
CA THR A 185 -3.68 -3.85 -16.87
C THR A 185 -5.15 -3.63 -17.23
N GLN A 186 -5.71 -4.56 -18.02
CA GLN A 186 -7.14 -4.51 -18.42
C GLN A 186 -8.09 -5.15 -17.39
N GLY A 187 -7.62 -5.47 -16.22
CA GLY A 187 -8.38 -6.11 -15.14
C GLY A 187 -7.96 -7.54 -14.85
N GLU A 188 -7.22 -7.71 -13.76
CA GLU A 188 -6.72 -9.00 -13.29
C GLU A 188 -7.73 -9.66 -12.35
N LYS A 189 -8.05 -10.94 -12.62
CA LYS A 189 -8.94 -11.72 -11.75
C LYS A 189 -8.12 -12.35 -10.64
N MET A 190 -8.48 -12.05 -9.40
CA MET A 190 -7.77 -12.50 -8.21
C MET A 190 -8.72 -12.84 -7.08
N THR A 191 -8.25 -13.70 -6.17
CA THR A 191 -8.90 -13.88 -4.87
C THR A 191 -8.19 -12.99 -3.85
N VAL A 192 -8.96 -12.24 -3.07
CA VAL A 192 -8.48 -11.38 -1.97
C VAL A 192 -8.96 -11.90 -0.63
N ILE A 193 -8.20 -11.59 0.44
CA ILE A 193 -8.61 -11.85 1.82
C ILE A 193 -9.29 -10.60 2.37
N LEU A 194 -10.57 -10.69 2.72
CA LEU A 194 -11.35 -9.55 3.22
C LEU A 194 -10.97 -9.15 4.66
N ASP A 195 -10.54 -10.11 5.48
CA ASP A 195 -10.15 -9.86 6.86
C ASP A 195 -8.97 -8.88 6.99
N THR A 196 -8.16 -8.73 5.94
CA THR A 196 -7.06 -7.75 5.95
C THR A 196 -7.52 -6.31 5.78
N LEU A 197 -8.74 -6.07 5.24
CA LEU A 197 -9.26 -4.72 4.98
C LEU A 197 -9.37 -3.86 6.25
N THR A 198 -9.76 -4.47 7.37
CA THR A 198 -10.07 -3.76 8.63
C THR A 198 -9.09 -4.05 9.76
N THR A 199 -8.18 -5.01 9.61
CA THR A 199 -7.20 -5.34 10.66
C THR A 199 -6.28 -4.15 10.96
N GLU A 200 -5.90 -3.96 12.23
CA GLU A 200 -4.91 -2.95 12.63
C GLU A 200 -3.46 -3.38 12.32
N ALA A 201 -3.23 -4.67 12.11
CA ALA A 201 -1.93 -5.18 11.66
C ALA A 201 -1.64 -4.73 10.21
N PRO A 202 -0.37 -4.60 9.82
CA PRO A 202 -0.01 -4.24 8.44
C PRO A 202 -0.53 -5.22 7.37
N ALA A 203 -0.59 -6.51 7.70
CA ALA A 203 -1.09 -7.62 6.89
C ALA A 203 -1.61 -8.71 7.85
N LEU A 204 -1.90 -9.92 7.39
CA LEU A 204 -2.14 -11.06 8.28
C LEU A 204 -0.96 -11.24 9.23
N THR A 205 -1.25 -11.46 10.51
CA THR A 205 -0.21 -11.75 11.51
C THR A 205 0.47 -13.09 11.21
N HIS A 206 1.61 -13.35 11.86
CA HIS A 206 2.29 -14.64 11.73
C HIS A 206 1.36 -15.81 12.11
N GLU A 207 0.63 -15.68 13.21
CA GLU A 207 -0.32 -16.68 13.70
C GLU A 207 -1.46 -16.93 12.70
N GLN A 208 -2.02 -15.86 12.12
CA GLN A 208 -3.05 -15.97 11.08
C GLN A 208 -2.53 -16.61 9.80
N ASN A 209 -1.32 -16.28 9.37
CA ASN A 209 -0.68 -16.93 8.22
C ASN A 209 -0.41 -18.43 8.48
N GLU A 210 0.02 -18.80 9.69
CA GLU A 210 0.19 -20.20 10.07
C GLU A 210 -1.14 -20.95 10.18
N GLN A 211 -2.19 -20.30 10.68
CA GLN A 211 -3.53 -20.88 10.71
C GLN A 211 -4.03 -21.15 9.29
N LEU A 212 -3.94 -20.17 8.39
CA LEU A 212 -4.32 -20.33 7.00
C LEU A 212 -3.54 -21.47 6.34
N PHE A 213 -2.22 -21.51 6.56
CA PHE A 213 -1.37 -22.59 6.04
C PHE A 213 -1.82 -23.96 6.52
N ARG A 214 -2.09 -24.12 7.83
CA ARG A 214 -2.53 -25.40 8.40
C ARG A 214 -3.88 -25.83 7.84
N ASN A 215 -4.84 -24.91 7.78
CA ASN A 215 -6.19 -25.21 7.31
C ASN A 215 -6.20 -25.58 5.82
N VAL A 216 -5.42 -24.89 4.98
CA VAL A 216 -5.26 -25.25 3.56
C VAL A 216 -4.50 -26.57 3.40
N LEU A 217 -3.52 -26.86 4.27
CA LEU A 217 -2.76 -28.13 4.22
C LEU A 217 -3.66 -29.35 4.49
N GLU A 218 -4.71 -29.21 5.28
CA GLU A 218 -5.68 -30.26 5.55
C GLU A 218 -6.42 -30.70 4.28
N ASP A 219 -6.73 -29.80 3.36
CA ASP A 219 -7.39 -30.13 2.08
C ASP A 219 -6.53 -31.07 1.21
N TYR A 220 -5.25 -31.07 1.42
CA TYR A 220 -4.29 -31.90 0.68
C TYR A 220 -3.78 -33.10 1.48
N ALA A 221 -4.48 -33.50 2.58
CA ALA A 221 -4.07 -34.61 3.46
C ALA A 221 -3.95 -35.94 2.71
N ASP A 222 -4.75 -36.17 1.67
CA ASP A 222 -4.77 -37.38 0.85
C ASP A 222 -3.51 -37.55 -0.02
N ILE A 223 -2.68 -36.53 -0.17
CA ILE A 223 -1.45 -36.60 -0.95
C ILE A 223 -0.35 -37.25 -0.08
N PRO A 224 0.15 -38.46 -0.44
CA PRO A 224 1.08 -39.21 0.44
C PRO A 224 2.43 -38.52 0.61
N LEU A 225 2.97 -37.95 -0.48
CA LEU A 225 4.30 -37.35 -0.49
C LEU A 225 4.24 -35.91 0.05
N LYS A 226 4.98 -35.66 1.13
CA LYS A 226 5.06 -34.34 1.77
C LYS A 226 5.48 -33.23 0.80
N ALA A 227 6.43 -33.53 -0.11
CA ALA A 227 6.91 -32.57 -1.11
C ALA A 227 5.79 -32.11 -2.06
N ASP A 228 4.99 -33.07 -2.57
CA ASP A 228 3.88 -32.79 -3.48
C ASP A 228 2.77 -32.04 -2.77
N ARG A 229 2.46 -32.40 -1.53
CA ARG A 229 1.51 -31.68 -0.68
C ARG A 229 1.92 -30.23 -0.49
N MET A 230 3.18 -29.98 -0.16
CA MET A 230 3.72 -28.62 -0.02
C MET A 230 3.70 -27.85 -1.33
N LYS A 231 3.90 -28.50 -2.46
CA LYS A 231 3.77 -27.89 -3.77
C LYS A 231 2.34 -27.44 -4.01
N LYS A 232 1.35 -28.31 -3.73
CA LYS A 232 -0.09 -27.98 -3.88
C LYS A 232 -0.51 -26.80 -3.01
N VAL A 233 -0.10 -26.75 -1.74
CA VAL A 233 -0.37 -25.60 -0.87
C VAL A 233 0.23 -24.31 -1.44
N ARG A 234 1.44 -24.34 -1.99
CA ARG A 234 2.05 -23.16 -2.63
C ARG A 234 1.33 -22.70 -3.89
N GLU A 235 0.63 -23.58 -4.56
CA GLU A 235 -0.18 -23.31 -5.78
C GLU A 235 -1.64 -22.98 -5.42
N ASP A 236 -2.04 -23.18 -4.17
CA ASP A 236 -3.43 -22.99 -3.73
C ASP A 236 -3.89 -21.54 -3.83
N THR A 237 -5.10 -21.34 -4.31
CA THR A 237 -5.69 -20.01 -4.55
C THR A 237 -5.92 -19.23 -3.26
N TYR A 238 -6.35 -19.90 -2.20
CA TYR A 238 -6.67 -19.27 -0.91
C TYR A 238 -5.41 -18.95 -0.12
N TYR A 239 -4.43 -19.87 -0.13
CA TYR A 239 -3.13 -19.61 0.48
C TYR A 239 -2.40 -18.44 -0.19
N ASN A 240 -2.57 -18.31 -1.50
CA ASN A 240 -2.00 -17.23 -2.31
C ASN A 240 -2.96 -16.05 -2.52
N ALA A 241 -4.08 -15.98 -1.78
CA ALA A 241 -5.00 -14.86 -1.90
C ALA A 241 -4.29 -13.54 -1.60
N LEU A 242 -4.62 -12.50 -2.37
CA LEU A 242 -4.00 -11.19 -2.24
C LEU A 242 -4.43 -10.55 -0.91
N GLN A 243 -3.46 -10.04 -0.16
CA GLN A 243 -3.70 -9.30 1.06
C GLN A 243 -3.74 -7.81 0.74
N VAL A 244 -4.86 -7.18 1.05
CA VAL A 244 -5.17 -5.80 0.66
C VAL A 244 -5.74 -4.99 1.80
N LYS A 245 -5.57 -3.67 1.73
CA LYS A 245 -6.27 -2.67 2.56
C LYS A 245 -6.93 -1.63 1.67
N PHE A 246 -7.84 -0.85 2.21
CA PHE A 246 -8.31 0.33 1.50
C PHE A 246 -7.16 1.34 1.34
N GLY A 247 -7.12 2.00 0.19
CA GLY A 247 -6.02 2.85 -0.24
C GLY A 247 -6.31 4.35 -0.21
N TYR A 248 -7.40 4.81 0.43
CA TYR A 248 -7.73 6.24 0.56
C TYR A 248 -6.91 6.93 1.66
N ALA A 249 -6.62 6.19 2.72
CA ALA A 249 -5.77 6.62 3.82
C ALA A 249 -4.71 5.57 4.11
N VAL A 250 -3.47 6.01 4.24
CA VAL A 250 -2.31 5.14 4.47
C VAL A 250 -1.41 5.66 5.58
N THR A 251 -0.52 4.83 6.08
CA THR A 251 0.48 5.29 7.05
C THR A 251 1.61 6.04 6.37
N CYS A 252 2.32 6.91 7.11
CA CYS A 252 3.51 7.62 6.61
C CYS A 252 4.53 6.69 5.95
N HIS A 253 4.74 5.48 6.50
CA HIS A 253 5.66 4.50 5.93
C HIS A 253 5.21 4.01 4.54
N LYS A 254 3.90 3.84 4.34
CA LYS A 254 3.33 3.42 3.06
C LYS A 254 3.27 4.54 2.04
N ALA A 255 3.13 5.78 2.50
CA ALA A 255 3.13 6.96 1.64
C ALA A 255 4.54 7.34 1.15
N GLN A 256 5.58 6.80 1.76
CA GLN A 256 6.96 7.15 1.42
C GLN A 256 7.27 6.80 -0.05
N GLY A 257 7.71 7.80 -0.80
CA GLY A 257 7.99 7.70 -2.24
C GLY A 257 6.79 8.02 -3.14
N GLY A 258 5.57 8.08 -2.60
CA GLY A 258 4.38 8.50 -3.34
C GLY A 258 4.35 10.00 -3.60
N GLN A 259 3.50 10.40 -4.55
CA GLN A 259 3.22 11.79 -4.92
C GLN A 259 1.74 11.91 -5.23
N TRP A 260 1.11 12.96 -4.72
CA TRP A 260 -0.31 13.26 -4.93
C TRP A 260 -0.50 14.76 -5.05
N ALA A 261 -1.50 15.18 -5.80
CA ALA A 261 -1.85 16.60 -5.95
C ALA A 261 -2.38 17.16 -4.62
N HIS A 262 -3.25 16.40 -3.93
CA HIS A 262 -3.79 16.80 -2.63
C HIS A 262 -3.45 15.77 -1.55
N VAL A 263 -2.83 16.25 -0.45
CA VAL A 263 -2.43 15.42 0.69
C VAL A 263 -3.04 15.97 1.97
N TYR A 264 -3.79 15.13 2.66
CA TYR A 264 -4.32 15.42 4.01
C TYR A 264 -3.44 14.73 5.05
N LEU A 265 -2.74 15.51 5.85
CA LEU A 265 -1.86 14.98 6.89
C LEU A 265 -2.59 14.95 8.25
N ASP A 266 -2.94 13.77 8.73
CA ASP A 266 -3.45 13.56 10.09
C ASP A 266 -2.29 13.46 11.07
N GLN A 267 -2.01 14.53 11.80
CA GLN A 267 -0.98 14.52 12.84
C GLN A 267 -1.41 13.71 14.08
N GLY A 268 -2.71 13.46 14.24
CA GLY A 268 -3.26 12.89 15.45
C GLY A 268 -3.15 13.84 16.63
N TYR A 269 -3.51 13.34 17.79
CA TYR A 269 -3.31 14.08 19.05
C TYR A 269 -1.90 13.77 19.57
N MET A 270 -1.03 14.78 19.61
CA MET A 270 0.30 14.71 20.20
C MET A 270 0.36 15.70 21.36
N THR A 271 0.80 15.23 22.53
CA THR A 271 1.08 16.06 23.69
C THR A 271 2.59 16.16 23.88
N ASP A 272 3.04 17.24 24.54
CA ASP A 272 4.46 17.43 24.87
C ASP A 272 5.01 16.35 25.84
N GLU A 273 4.13 15.48 26.35
CA GLU A 273 4.46 14.37 27.26
C GLU A 273 4.66 13.01 26.56
N MET A 274 4.49 12.94 25.24
CA MET A 274 4.75 11.73 24.44
C MET A 274 6.15 11.78 23.82
#